data_18591482d5c449ad6c200effa57f09c8
#
_entry.id   18591482d5c449ad6c200effa57f09c8
#
_cell.length_a   1.000
_cell.length_b   1.000
_cell.length_c   1.000
_cell.angle_alpha   90.00
_cell.angle_beta   90.00
_cell.angle_gamma   90.00
#
_symmetry.space_group_name_H-M   'P 1'
#
loop_
_entity.id
_entity.type
_entity.pdbx_description
1 polymer ?
#
loop_
_entity_poly.entity_id
_entity_poly.type
_entity_poly.pdbx_seq_one_letter_code
_entity_poly.pdbx_strand_id
1 'polypeptide(L)'
;MAKRPTASGSTCDEHSLARQVLEIEAAAVLALVNRLDHRFETAVNILHTCLGRVIVTGMGKSGIISRKIAATLASTGTPAFFLHPAEAVHGLSLIHI
;
A
#
# COMPACT_ATOMS: atom_id res chain seq x y z
N MET A 1 33.40 -2.51 -9.75
CA MET A 1 32.78 -2.90 -8.53
C MET A 1 33.62 -3.88 -7.75
N ALA A 2 33.81 -3.58 -6.52
CA ALA A 2 34.62 -4.43 -5.71
C ALA A 2 33.92 -5.75 -5.47
N LYS A 3 34.60 -6.79 -5.81
CA LYS A 3 34.07 -8.08 -5.58
C LYS A 3 34.41 -8.53 -4.20
N ARG A 4 33.42 -8.91 -3.46
CA ARG A 4 33.67 -9.40 -2.14
C ARG A 4 34.43 -10.69 -2.21
N PRO A 5 35.32 -10.91 -1.28
CA PRO A 5 35.96 -12.21 -1.19
C PRO A 5 34.88 -13.22 -0.96
N THR A 6 34.80 -14.15 -1.83
CA THR A 6 33.73 -15.09 -1.74
C THR A 6 34.29 -16.39 -1.26
N ALA A 7 34.13 -16.65 -0.03
CA ALA A 7 34.19 -18.01 0.40
C ALA A 7 32.95 -18.67 -0.11
N SER A 8 33.04 -19.92 -0.43
CA SER A 8 31.89 -20.65 -0.91
C SER A 8 30.71 -20.58 0.05
N GLY A 9 30.99 -20.47 1.33
CA GLY A 9 29.96 -20.37 2.32
C GLY A 9 29.17 -19.08 2.24
N SER A 10 29.80 -17.97 1.79
CA SER A 10 29.09 -16.70 1.77
C SER A 10 28.04 -16.64 0.70
N THR A 11 28.22 -17.35 -0.43
CA THR A 11 27.19 -17.42 -1.44
C THR A 11 25.96 -18.17 -0.93
N CYS A 12 26.19 -19.28 -0.24
CA CYS A 12 25.11 -20.03 0.38
C CYS A 12 24.39 -19.22 1.44
N ASP A 13 25.16 -18.46 2.21
CA ASP A 13 24.59 -17.64 3.27
C ASP A 13 23.72 -16.54 2.71
N GLU A 14 24.16 -15.91 1.61
CA GLU A 14 23.38 -14.87 0.96
C GLU A 14 22.08 -15.42 0.41
N HIS A 15 22.14 -16.56 -0.22
CA HIS A 15 20.96 -17.20 -0.76
C HIS A 15 20.00 -17.63 0.36
N SER A 16 20.56 -18.16 1.43
CA SER A 16 19.77 -18.58 2.59
C SER A 16 19.11 -17.37 3.27
N LEU A 17 19.84 -16.26 3.37
CA LEU A 17 19.31 -15.05 3.95
C LEU A 17 18.17 -14.49 3.11
N ALA A 18 18.32 -14.47 1.80
CA ALA A 18 17.27 -14.00 0.91
C ALA A 18 16.01 -14.84 1.05
N ARG A 19 16.17 -16.14 1.12
CA ARG A 19 15.05 -17.04 1.33
C ARG A 19 14.34 -16.75 2.65
N GLN A 20 15.14 -16.54 3.69
CA GLN A 20 14.60 -16.27 5.02
C GLN A 20 13.78 -15.00 5.04
N VAL A 21 14.28 -13.94 4.37
CA VAL A 21 13.57 -12.68 4.28
C VAL A 21 12.24 -12.87 3.56
N LEU A 22 12.26 -13.57 2.43
CA LEU A 22 11.03 -13.81 1.67
C LEU A 22 10.02 -14.61 2.48
N GLU A 23 10.49 -15.60 3.21
CA GLU A 23 9.59 -16.42 4.03
C GLU A 23 8.97 -15.61 5.16
N ILE A 24 9.76 -14.75 5.78
CA ILE A 24 9.26 -13.88 6.84
C ILE A 24 8.22 -12.93 6.30
N GLU A 25 8.50 -12.32 5.16
CA GLU A 25 7.58 -11.38 4.54
C GLU A 25 6.30 -12.07 4.07
N ALA A 26 6.43 -13.23 3.49
CA ALA A 26 5.27 -14.00 3.07
C ALA A 26 4.39 -14.38 4.25
N ALA A 27 5.01 -14.79 5.35
CA ALA A 27 4.27 -15.12 6.56
C ALA A 27 3.55 -13.90 7.13
N ALA A 28 4.19 -12.74 7.08
CA ALA A 28 3.58 -11.51 7.55
C ALA A 28 2.34 -11.14 6.72
N VAL A 29 2.43 -11.30 5.40
CA VAL A 29 1.29 -11.04 4.52
C VAL A 29 0.17 -12.04 4.80
N LEU A 30 0.50 -13.33 4.93
CA LEU A 30 -0.50 -14.35 5.21
C LEU A 30 -1.17 -14.16 6.57
N ALA A 31 -0.43 -13.62 7.54
CA ALA A 31 -1.01 -13.35 8.86
C ALA A 31 -2.15 -12.34 8.79
N LEU A 32 -2.20 -11.52 7.75
CA LEU A 32 -3.29 -10.57 7.57
C LEU A 32 -4.63 -11.26 7.35
N VAL A 33 -4.61 -12.48 6.82
CA VAL A 33 -5.85 -13.22 6.59
C VAL A 33 -6.64 -13.38 7.89
N ASN A 34 -5.94 -13.64 8.99
CA ASN A 34 -6.59 -13.84 10.28
C ASN A 34 -7.08 -12.53 10.89
N ARG A 35 -6.67 -11.41 10.32
CA ARG A 35 -7.09 -10.10 10.80
C ARG A 35 -8.27 -9.55 10.01
N LEU A 36 -8.64 -10.20 8.93
CA LEU A 36 -9.81 -9.83 8.16
C LEU A 36 -11.05 -10.21 8.94
N ASP A 37 -11.93 -9.25 9.16
CA ASP A 37 -13.15 -9.49 9.90
C ASP A 37 -14.25 -8.58 9.32
N HIS A 38 -15.35 -8.44 10.06
CA HIS A 38 -16.47 -7.63 9.62
C HIS A 38 -16.10 -6.18 9.34
N ARG A 39 -15.03 -5.67 9.95
CA ARG A 39 -14.58 -4.30 9.70
C ARG A 39 -14.11 -4.12 8.27
N PHE A 40 -13.47 -5.14 7.72
CA PHE A 40 -13.07 -5.11 6.32
C PHE A 40 -14.31 -5.05 5.41
N GLU A 41 -15.27 -5.88 5.68
CA GLU A 41 -16.52 -5.89 4.91
C GLU A 41 -17.25 -4.56 5.01
N THR A 42 -17.27 -3.98 6.20
CA THR A 42 -17.88 -2.67 6.41
C THR A 42 -17.18 -1.61 5.58
N ALA A 43 -15.85 -1.61 5.57
CA ALA A 43 -15.07 -0.65 4.78
C ALA A 43 -15.36 -0.81 3.28
N VAL A 44 -15.41 -2.03 2.80
CA VAL A 44 -15.72 -2.30 1.39
C VAL A 44 -17.11 -1.79 1.04
N ASN A 45 -18.07 -2.03 1.92
CA ASN A 45 -19.44 -1.58 1.69
C ASN A 45 -19.55 -0.06 1.67
N ILE A 46 -18.82 0.62 2.55
CA ILE A 46 -18.80 2.08 2.56
C ILE A 46 -18.27 2.60 1.24
N LEU A 47 -17.19 2.02 0.74
CA LEU A 47 -16.62 2.43 -0.54
C LEU A 47 -17.57 2.12 -1.69
N HIS A 48 -18.19 0.96 -1.66
CA HIS A 48 -19.06 0.51 -2.73
C HIS A 48 -20.34 1.35 -2.84
N THR A 49 -20.87 1.76 -1.71
CA THR A 49 -22.12 2.52 -1.68
C THR A 49 -21.91 4.03 -1.60
N CYS A 50 -20.68 4.48 -1.67
CA CYS A 50 -20.37 5.90 -1.62
C CYS A 50 -20.97 6.62 -2.84
N LEU A 51 -21.77 7.62 -2.58
CA LEU A 51 -22.41 8.39 -3.65
C LEU A 51 -21.53 9.53 -4.15
N GLY A 52 -20.54 9.91 -3.38
CA GLY A 52 -19.61 10.96 -3.75
C GLY A 52 -18.32 10.40 -4.27
N ARG A 53 -17.25 11.12 -4.02
CA ARG A 53 -15.92 10.73 -4.45
C ARG A 53 -15.14 10.17 -3.28
N VAL A 54 -14.28 9.21 -3.57
CA VAL A 54 -13.36 8.67 -2.59
C VAL A 54 -12.04 9.41 -2.71
N ILE A 55 -11.54 9.91 -1.62
CA ILE A 55 -10.25 10.59 -1.58
C ILE A 55 -9.28 9.68 -0.84
N VAL A 56 -8.17 9.36 -1.49
CA VAL A 56 -7.13 8.52 -0.90
C VAL A 56 -5.91 9.40 -0.70
N THR A 57 -5.33 9.35 0.47
CA THR A 57 -4.19 10.21 0.79
C THR A 57 -3.14 9.43 1.56
N GLY A 58 -1.90 9.93 1.52
CA GLY A 58 -0.78 9.34 2.23
C GLY A 58 0.50 10.07 1.88
N MET A 59 1.49 9.94 2.73
CA MET A 59 2.80 10.58 2.53
C MET A 59 3.86 9.54 2.29
N GLY A 60 4.90 9.92 1.52
CA GLY A 60 6.02 9.04 1.26
C GLY A 60 5.59 7.75 0.58
N LYS A 61 5.97 6.63 1.15
CA LYS A 61 5.63 5.32 0.58
C LYS A 61 4.13 5.06 0.62
N SER A 62 3.46 5.49 1.69
CA SER A 62 2.00 5.38 1.75
C SER A 62 1.34 6.20 0.67
N GLY A 63 1.93 7.34 0.30
CA GLY A 63 1.40 8.16 -0.78
C GLY A 63 1.45 7.45 -2.12
N ILE A 64 2.54 6.73 -2.38
CA ILE A 64 2.68 5.97 -3.62
C ILE A 64 1.60 4.88 -3.71
N ILE A 65 1.39 4.17 -2.62
CA ILE A 65 0.37 3.13 -2.55
C ILE A 65 -1.03 3.73 -2.69
N SER A 66 -1.24 4.88 -2.07
CA SER A 66 -2.53 5.57 -2.12
C SER A 66 -2.88 5.99 -3.55
N ARG A 67 -1.89 6.45 -4.32
CA ARG A 67 -2.10 6.79 -5.73
C ARG A 67 -2.55 5.57 -6.53
N LYS A 68 -1.94 4.44 -6.23
CA LYS A 68 -2.28 3.19 -6.91
C LYS A 68 -3.68 2.73 -6.56
N ILE A 69 -4.05 2.84 -5.30
CA ILE A 69 -5.40 2.49 -4.86
C ILE A 69 -6.43 3.39 -5.52
N ALA A 70 -6.18 4.70 -5.54
CA ALA A 70 -7.10 5.64 -6.16
C ALA A 70 -7.26 5.35 -7.65
N ALA A 71 -6.17 5.06 -8.34
CA ALA A 71 -6.21 4.74 -9.77
C ALA A 71 -7.00 3.45 -10.02
N THR A 72 -6.81 2.45 -9.18
CA THR A 72 -7.53 1.19 -9.31
C THR A 72 -9.02 1.37 -9.07
N LEU A 73 -9.38 2.12 -8.04
CA LEU A 73 -10.79 2.40 -7.77
C LEU A 73 -11.43 3.15 -8.93
N ALA A 74 -10.75 4.16 -9.45
CA ALA A 74 -11.27 4.94 -10.57
C ALA A 74 -11.46 4.08 -11.81
N SER A 75 -10.52 3.18 -12.07
CA SER A 75 -10.60 2.32 -13.25
C SER A 75 -11.69 1.26 -13.14
N THR A 76 -12.14 0.96 -11.94
CA THR A 76 -13.19 -0.05 -11.71
C THR A 76 -14.56 0.58 -11.46
N GLY A 77 -14.68 1.87 -11.69
CA GLY A 77 -16.00 2.52 -11.65
C GLY A 77 -16.29 3.33 -10.40
N THR A 78 -15.39 3.34 -9.44
CA THR A 78 -15.58 4.15 -8.23
C THR A 78 -14.83 5.47 -8.39
N PRO A 79 -15.50 6.62 -8.39
CA PRO A 79 -14.80 7.90 -8.52
C PRO A 79 -13.85 8.10 -7.34
N ALA A 80 -12.58 8.12 -7.63
CA ALA A 80 -11.55 8.25 -6.60
C ALA A 80 -10.36 9.01 -7.14
N PHE A 81 -9.69 9.76 -6.28
CA PHE A 81 -8.45 10.41 -6.65
C PHE A 81 -7.55 10.55 -5.43
N PHE A 82 -6.27 10.72 -5.72
CA PHE A 82 -5.28 10.91 -4.68
C PHE A 82 -5.14 12.38 -4.33
N LEU A 83 -5.05 12.68 -3.03
CA LEU A 83 -4.81 14.03 -2.56
C LEU A 83 -3.59 14.01 -1.65
N HIS A 84 -2.55 14.77 -2.02
CA HIS A 84 -1.36 14.88 -1.18
C HIS A 84 -1.72 15.66 0.08
N PRO A 85 -1.28 15.20 1.27
CA PRO A 85 -1.65 15.89 2.52
C PRO A 85 -1.31 17.36 2.56
N ALA A 86 -0.18 17.76 1.96
CA ALA A 86 0.19 19.17 1.91
C ALA A 86 -0.81 19.98 1.11
N GLU A 87 -1.35 19.41 0.04
CA GLU A 87 -2.37 20.09 -0.76
C GLU A 87 -3.70 20.11 -0.05
N ALA A 88 -3.96 19.14 0.80
CA ALA A 88 -5.19 19.08 1.55
C ALA A 88 -5.36 20.29 2.47
N VAL A 89 -4.26 20.75 3.04
CA VAL A 89 -4.29 21.91 3.93
C VAL A 89 -4.74 23.18 3.19
N HIS A 90 -4.32 23.32 1.93
CA HIS A 90 -4.64 24.51 1.15
C HIS A 90 -5.81 24.27 0.19
N GLY A 91 -5.81 23.12 -0.47
CA GLY A 91 -6.78 22.84 -1.51
C GLY A 91 -8.18 22.58 -1.01
N LEU A 92 -8.32 21.92 0.13
CA LEU A 92 -9.64 21.59 0.66
C LEU A 92 -10.40 22.83 1.07
N SER A 93 -9.70 23.87 1.53
CA SER A 93 -10.38 25.12 1.85
C SER A 93 -11.03 25.73 0.62
N LEU A 94 -10.38 25.61 -0.52
CA LEU A 94 -10.92 26.16 -1.77
C LEU A 94 -12.09 25.32 -2.28
N ILE A 95 -11.98 24.03 -2.15
CA ILE A 95 -13.01 23.10 -2.59
C ILE A 95 -14.25 23.23 -1.72
N HIS A 96 -14.06 23.49 -0.48
CA HIS A 96 -15.15 23.54 0.48
C HIS A 96 -16.01 24.79 0.32
N ILE A 97 -15.43 25.77 -0.30
CA ILE A 97 -16.17 26.97 -0.62
C ILE A 97 -17.04 26.74 -1.82
#